data_cc59c5369e0e612fce66cf4688cf42ad
#
_entry.id   cc59c5369e0e612fce66cf4688cf42ad
#
_cell.length_a   1.000
_cell.length_b   1.000
_cell.length_c   1.000
_cell.angle_alpha   90.00
_cell.angle_beta   90.00
_cell.angle_gamma   90.00
#
_symmetry.space_group_name_H-M   'P 1'
#
loop_
_entity.id
_entity.type
_entity.pdbx_description
1 polymer ?
#
loop_
_entity_poly.entity_id
_entity_poly.type
_entity_poly.pdbx_seq_one_letter_code
_entity_poly.pdbx_strand_id
1 'polypeptide(L)'
;MKIVYFDVENYEEEFLKENNGGKYTYFLEQNPLNDLSPIKKEYEDADIISVFTTSRVNKKVLEQFKNLKLIALRSVGFNHIDTDYCKEHNIAVVNSPGYG
;
A
#
# COMPACT_ATOMS: atom_id res chain seq x y z
N MET A 1 0.18 4.75 -14.12
CA MET A 1 0.48 3.96 -12.92
C MET A 1 -0.39 4.44 -11.77
N LYS A 2 -1.03 3.54 -11.09
CA LYS A 2 -1.94 3.87 -9.98
C LYS A 2 -1.32 3.47 -8.65
N ILE A 3 -1.30 4.40 -7.70
CA ILE A 3 -0.75 4.19 -6.36
C ILE A 3 -1.86 4.44 -5.34
N VAL A 4 -2.06 3.51 -4.40
CA VAL A 4 -3.01 3.71 -3.31
C VAL A 4 -2.24 3.70 -1.99
N TYR A 5 -2.39 4.76 -1.23
CA TYR A 5 -1.81 4.90 0.10
C TYR A 5 -2.87 4.55 1.13
N PHE A 6 -2.63 3.53 1.92
CA PHE A 6 -3.53 3.13 3.01
C PHE A 6 -2.96 3.58 4.34
N ASP A 7 -3.80 3.68 5.36
CA ASP A 7 -3.34 3.94 6.71
C ASP A 7 -2.68 5.33 6.79
N VAL A 8 -3.26 6.31 6.10
CA VAL A 8 -2.69 7.65 5.96
C VAL A 8 -3.09 8.52 7.14
N GLU A 9 -2.09 9.09 7.82
CA GLU A 9 -2.32 10.07 8.87
C GLU A 9 -2.50 11.45 8.27
N ASN A 10 -3.15 12.37 9.01
CA ASN A 10 -3.44 13.71 8.50
C ASN A 10 -2.19 14.46 8.04
N TYR A 11 -1.10 14.35 8.80
CA TYR A 11 0.13 15.03 8.44
C TYR A 11 0.78 14.43 7.20
N GLU A 12 0.58 13.14 6.95
CA GLU A 12 1.11 12.45 5.78
C GLU A 12 0.38 12.88 4.52
N GLU A 13 -0.90 13.19 4.64
CA GLU A 13 -1.72 13.55 3.49
C GLU A 13 -1.14 14.74 2.73
N GLU A 14 -0.78 15.80 3.45
CA GLU A 14 -0.17 16.96 2.83
C GLU A 14 1.20 16.65 2.21
N PHE A 15 2.00 15.87 2.93
CA PHE A 15 3.31 15.46 2.44
C PHE A 15 3.20 14.67 1.14
N LEU A 16 2.27 13.72 1.09
CA LEU A 16 2.10 12.88 -0.09
C LEU A 16 1.58 13.68 -1.29
N LYS A 17 0.68 14.62 -1.04
CA LYS A 17 0.17 15.48 -2.10
C LYS A 17 1.27 16.34 -2.71
N GLU A 18 2.13 16.92 -1.86
CA GLU A 18 3.22 17.75 -2.31
C GLU A 18 4.28 16.97 -3.10
N ASN A 19 4.51 15.73 -2.72
CA ASN A 19 5.58 14.93 -3.28
C ASN A 19 5.16 14.05 -4.46
N ASN A 20 3.87 14.01 -4.78
CA ASN A 20 3.40 13.23 -5.91
C ASN A 20 3.77 13.85 -7.26
N GLY A 21 3.82 15.16 -7.34
CA GLY A 21 4.22 15.88 -8.55
C GLY A 21 3.30 15.68 -9.75
N GLY A 22 2.11 15.12 -9.54
CA GLY A 22 1.15 14.90 -10.61
C GLY A 22 1.53 13.84 -11.61
N LYS A 23 2.56 13.04 -11.35
CA LYS A 23 3.07 12.03 -12.28
C LYS A 23 2.25 10.76 -12.31
N TYR A 24 1.50 10.49 -11.25
CA TYR A 24 0.75 9.25 -11.10
C TYR A 24 -0.67 9.54 -10.67
N THR A 25 -1.58 8.61 -10.99
CA THR A 25 -2.90 8.62 -10.37
C THR A 25 -2.75 8.04 -8.98
N TYR A 26 -3.17 8.77 -7.94
CA TYR A 26 -3.02 8.29 -6.57
C TYR A 26 -4.29 8.51 -5.77
N PHE A 27 -4.45 7.67 -4.76
CA PHE A 27 -5.56 7.74 -3.81
C PHE A 27 -5.02 7.69 -2.39
N LEU A 28 -5.63 8.42 -1.49
CA LEU A 28 -5.26 8.46 -0.09
C LEU A 28 -6.41 7.86 0.73
N GLU A 29 -6.13 6.79 1.45
CA GLU A 29 -7.11 6.09 2.27
C GLU A 29 -6.65 6.12 3.73
N GLN A 30 -7.45 6.73 4.61
CA GLN A 30 -7.08 6.85 6.02
C GLN A 30 -7.20 5.53 6.77
N ASN A 31 -8.09 4.65 6.32
CA ASN A 31 -8.28 3.35 6.97
C ASN A 31 -7.11 2.40 6.66
N PRO A 32 -6.72 1.56 7.62
CA PRO A 32 -5.70 0.55 7.34
C PRO A 32 -6.25 -0.51 6.38
N LEU A 33 -5.33 -1.15 5.66
CA LEU A 33 -5.66 -2.25 4.78
C LEU A 33 -5.66 -3.54 5.59
N ASN A 34 -6.76 -4.29 5.55
CA ASN A 34 -6.87 -5.57 6.25
C ASN A 34 -7.95 -6.44 5.60
N ASP A 35 -8.14 -7.65 6.13
CA ASP A 35 -9.10 -8.60 5.57
C ASP A 35 -10.49 -8.52 6.21
N LEU A 36 -10.72 -7.54 7.08
CA LEU A 36 -12.01 -7.35 7.74
C LEU A 36 -13.01 -6.63 6.85
N SER A 37 -12.53 -5.88 5.87
CA SER A 37 -13.38 -5.15 4.94
C SER A 37 -12.82 -5.27 3.53
N PRO A 38 -13.71 -5.37 2.52
CA PRO A 38 -13.23 -5.39 1.14
C PRO A 38 -12.64 -4.02 0.77
N ILE A 39 -11.71 -4.04 -0.16
CA ILE A 39 -11.16 -2.79 -0.71
C ILE A 39 -12.20 -2.18 -1.66
N LYS A 40 -12.08 -0.87 -1.87
CA LYS A 40 -12.93 -0.21 -2.86
C LYS A 40 -12.58 -0.73 -4.26
N LYS A 41 -13.59 -0.83 -5.10
CA LYS A 41 -13.39 -1.33 -6.45
C LYS A 41 -12.33 -0.56 -7.23
N GLU A 42 -12.25 0.74 -7.00
CA GLU A 42 -11.27 1.60 -7.67
C GLU A 42 -9.83 1.32 -7.28
N TYR A 43 -9.61 0.55 -6.20
CA TYR A 43 -8.27 0.19 -5.74
C TYR A 43 -7.79 -1.16 -6.29
N GLU A 44 -8.67 -1.97 -6.85
CA GLU A 44 -8.35 -3.33 -7.28
C GLU A 44 -7.26 -3.41 -8.36
N ASP A 45 -7.13 -2.39 -9.16
CA ASP A 45 -6.15 -2.35 -10.24
C ASP A 45 -4.93 -1.51 -9.90
N ALA A 46 -4.68 -1.27 -8.61
CA ALA A 46 -3.49 -0.54 -8.19
C ALA A 46 -2.22 -1.28 -8.60
N ASP A 47 -1.26 -0.54 -9.10
CA ASP A 47 0.09 -1.08 -9.40
C ASP A 47 0.96 -1.10 -8.16
N ILE A 48 0.77 -0.11 -7.29
CA ILE A 48 1.56 0.07 -6.07
C ILE A 48 0.60 0.36 -4.92
N ILE A 49 0.83 -0.28 -3.78
CA ILE A 49 0.17 0.10 -2.54
C ILE A 49 1.22 0.51 -1.52
N SER A 50 0.87 1.46 -0.67
CA SER A 50 1.72 1.90 0.42
C SER A 50 0.96 1.75 1.73
N VAL A 51 1.57 1.10 2.71
CA VAL A 51 0.91 0.77 3.98
C VAL A 51 1.78 1.14 5.17
N PHE A 52 1.16 1.20 6.34
CA PHE A 52 1.85 1.47 7.60
C PHE A 52 1.63 0.30 8.56
N THR A 53 2.10 0.43 9.79
CA THR A 53 2.14 -0.68 10.75
C THR A 53 0.76 -1.22 11.17
N THR A 54 -0.29 -0.42 11.06
CA THR A 54 -1.63 -0.88 11.46
C THR A 54 -2.33 -1.67 10.36
N SER A 55 -1.79 -1.69 9.15
CA SER A 55 -2.32 -2.52 8.07
C SER A 55 -1.87 -3.97 8.23
N ARG A 56 -2.68 -4.88 7.71
CA ARG A 56 -2.38 -6.32 7.71
C ARG A 56 -2.58 -6.83 6.29
N VAL A 57 -1.48 -7.10 5.61
CA VAL A 57 -1.49 -7.42 4.18
C VAL A 57 -1.20 -8.91 4.00
N ASN A 58 -2.18 -9.72 4.30
CA ASN A 58 -2.08 -11.17 4.15
C ASN A 58 -2.50 -11.60 2.74
N LYS A 59 -2.42 -12.90 2.47
CA LYS A 59 -2.79 -13.47 1.19
C LYS A 59 -4.19 -13.06 0.76
N LYS A 60 -5.15 -13.11 1.67
CA LYS A 60 -6.54 -12.79 1.39
C LYS A 60 -6.70 -11.34 0.92
N VAL A 61 -5.96 -10.42 1.52
CA VAL A 61 -5.95 -9.02 1.11
C VAL A 61 -5.28 -8.88 -0.26
N LEU A 62 -4.14 -9.52 -0.46
CA LEU A 62 -3.37 -9.41 -1.70
C LEU A 62 -4.11 -9.97 -2.90
N GLU A 63 -4.92 -10.99 -2.71
CA GLU A 63 -5.71 -11.57 -3.78
C GLU A 63 -6.73 -10.62 -4.38
N GLN A 64 -7.07 -9.54 -3.69
CA GLN A 64 -8.00 -8.54 -4.19
C GLN A 64 -7.38 -7.61 -5.24
N PHE A 65 -6.05 -7.56 -5.31
CA PHE A 65 -5.34 -6.69 -6.26
C PHE A 65 -4.95 -7.49 -7.50
N LYS A 66 -5.34 -7.00 -8.67
CA LYS A 66 -5.16 -7.74 -9.93
C LYS A 66 -3.83 -7.44 -10.62
N ASN A 67 -3.27 -6.26 -10.41
CA ASN A 67 -2.08 -5.79 -11.11
C ASN A 67 -0.96 -5.33 -10.18
N LEU A 68 -1.01 -5.73 -8.92
CA LEU A 68 -0.07 -5.24 -7.93
C LEU A 68 1.35 -5.69 -8.24
N LYS A 69 2.28 -4.75 -8.24
CA LYS A 69 3.70 -4.98 -8.55
C LYS A 69 4.62 -4.61 -7.40
N LEU A 70 4.19 -3.72 -6.52
CA LEU A 70 5.05 -3.20 -5.47
C LEU A 70 4.23 -2.84 -4.23
N ILE A 71 4.77 -3.20 -3.07
CA ILE A 71 4.28 -2.75 -1.78
C ILE A 71 5.36 -1.88 -1.16
N ALA A 72 5.04 -0.62 -0.93
CA ALA A 72 5.96 0.33 -0.30
C ALA A 72 5.55 0.51 1.17
N LEU A 73 6.41 0.10 2.08
CA LEU A 73 6.15 0.18 3.50
C LEU A 73 6.62 1.51 4.06
N ARG A 74 5.74 2.20 4.75
CA ARG A 74 6.07 3.42 5.48
C ARG A 74 6.43 3.08 6.93
N SER A 75 7.09 1.92 7.09
CA SER A 75 7.53 1.41 8.39
C SER A 75 8.81 0.60 8.17
N VAL A 76 9.45 0.19 9.25
CA VAL A 76 10.72 -0.54 9.19
C VAL A 76 10.52 -2.04 9.07
N GLY A 77 9.44 -2.56 9.64
CA GLY A 77 9.22 -4.00 9.74
C GLY A 77 8.34 -4.57 8.64
N PHE A 78 8.43 -5.88 8.44
CA PHE A 78 7.67 -6.60 7.43
C PHE A 78 6.68 -7.60 8.03
N ASN A 79 6.53 -7.61 9.36
CA ASN A 79 5.75 -8.64 10.07
C ASN A 79 4.27 -8.68 9.69
N HIS A 80 3.75 -7.59 9.15
CA HIS A 80 2.34 -7.48 8.79
C HIS A 80 2.08 -7.78 7.31
N ILE A 81 3.08 -8.27 6.60
CA ILE A 81 2.99 -8.55 5.15
C ILE A 81 3.23 -10.03 4.91
N ASP A 82 2.42 -10.65 4.06
CA ASP A 82 2.67 -12.01 3.59
C ASP A 82 3.74 -11.96 2.49
N THR A 83 4.98 -11.98 2.88
CA THR A 83 6.10 -11.86 1.96
C THR A 83 6.25 -13.09 1.06
N ASP A 84 5.83 -14.26 1.52
CA ASP A 84 5.87 -15.47 0.70
C ASP A 84 4.94 -15.36 -0.51
N TYR A 85 3.73 -14.87 -0.29
CA TYR A 85 2.79 -14.62 -1.38
C TYR A 85 3.38 -13.62 -2.37
N CYS A 86 3.96 -12.54 -1.86
CA CYS A 86 4.56 -11.51 -2.72
C CYS A 86 5.65 -12.09 -3.59
N LYS A 87 6.49 -12.93 -3.01
CA LYS A 87 7.59 -13.56 -3.73
C LYS A 87 7.09 -14.49 -4.83
N GLU A 88 6.05 -15.25 -4.54
CA GLU A 88 5.45 -16.17 -5.52
C GLU A 88 4.79 -15.44 -6.68
N HIS A 89 4.30 -14.23 -6.44
CA HIS A 89 3.56 -13.46 -7.44
C HIS A 89 4.36 -12.29 -8.03
N ASN A 90 5.67 -12.28 -7.79
CA ASN A 90 6.56 -11.23 -8.31
C ASN A 90 6.18 -9.82 -7.86
N ILE A 91 5.71 -9.72 -6.62
CA ILE A 91 5.41 -8.43 -6.00
C ILE A 91 6.61 -8.02 -5.15
N ALA A 92 7.23 -6.90 -5.49
CA ALA A 92 8.35 -6.38 -4.71
C ALA A 92 7.84 -5.74 -3.42
N VAL A 93 8.59 -5.91 -2.34
CA VAL A 93 8.27 -5.28 -1.04
C VAL A 93 9.48 -4.46 -0.63
N VAL A 94 9.27 -3.16 -0.46
CA VAL A 94 10.35 -2.26 -0.05
C VAL A 94 9.90 -1.43 1.15
N ASN A 95 10.84 -1.03 1.98
CA ASN A 95 10.55 -0.12 3.07
C ASN A 95 11.21 1.23 2.82
N SER A 96 10.69 2.26 3.48
CA SER A 96 11.20 3.61 3.33
C SER A 96 11.65 4.13 4.70
N PRO A 97 12.82 3.73 5.18
CA PRO A 97 13.27 4.05 6.53
C PRO A 97 13.46 5.55 6.80
N GLY A 98 13.63 6.33 5.75
CA GLY A 98 13.74 7.78 5.89
C GLY A 98 12.41 8.52 5.92
N TYR A 99 11.32 7.78 5.83
CA TYR A 99 9.98 8.35 5.86
C TYR A 99 9.60 8.68 7.29
N GLY A 100 9.28 9.89 7.55
CA GLY A 100 8.96 10.24 8.91
C GLY A 100 8.11 11.48 9.08
#